data_a329024738ffa2d3c2dbfb4a7ae1b956
#
_entry.id   a329024738ffa2d3c2dbfb4a7ae1b956
#
_cell.length_a   1.000
_cell.length_b   1.000
_cell.length_c   1.000
_cell.angle_alpha   90.00
_cell.angle_beta   90.00
_cell.angle_gamma   90.00
#
_symmetry.space_group_name_H-M   'P 1'
#
loop_
_entity.id
_entity.type
_entity.pdbx_description
1 polymer ?
#
loop_
_entity_poly.entity_id
_entity_poly.type
_entity_poly.pdbx_seq_one_letter_code
_entity_poly.pdbx_strand_id
1 'polypeptide(L)'
;SYEVLGELKEKYKIGIITNGNENLQAIKIDSLDMRKYFDTVIISGAFGIHKPDVSIYQKAADDLGLKCEEIAFIGDTFATDIVGAVRAGMLPIWYCYEHRGVSLYDVKQVSNYDEIRDMFLVNVDWNR
;
A
#
# COMPACT_ATOMS: atom_id res chain seq x y z
N SER A 1 3.52 11.40 9.41
CA SER A 1 3.57 10.50 8.27
C SER A 1 4.97 10.00 7.95
N TYR A 2 5.96 10.90 7.81
CA TYR A 2 7.33 10.47 7.58
C TYR A 2 7.91 9.67 8.75
N GLU A 3 7.53 10.02 9.96
CA GLU A 3 7.95 9.28 11.16
C GLU A 3 7.46 7.84 11.12
N VAL A 4 6.22 7.62 10.72
CA VAL A 4 5.65 6.29 10.61
C VAL A 4 6.36 5.48 9.52
N LEU A 5 6.65 6.10 8.37
CA LEU A 5 7.40 5.43 7.29
C LEU A 5 8.79 5.02 7.76
N GLY A 6 9.50 5.90 8.48
CA GLY A 6 10.82 5.60 9.03
C GLY A 6 10.79 4.44 10.01
N GLU A 7 9.82 4.40 10.90
CA GLU A 7 9.63 3.31 11.86
C GLU A 7 9.31 1.99 11.18
N LEU A 8 8.42 2.01 10.18
CA LEU A 8 8.06 0.82 9.41
C LEU A 8 9.24 0.28 8.62
N LYS A 9 10.05 1.17 8.05
CA LYS A 9 11.21 0.78 7.25
C LYS A 9 12.23 -0.04 8.04
N GLU A 10 12.30 0.17 9.34
CA GLU A 10 13.20 -0.60 10.20
C GLU A 10 12.81 -2.07 10.31
N LYS A 11 11.53 -2.40 10.14
CA LYS A 11 11.00 -3.75 10.33
C LYS A 11 10.48 -4.41 9.05
N TYR A 12 10.05 -3.61 8.08
CA TYR A 12 9.37 -4.12 6.90
C TYR A 12 10.00 -3.59 5.62
N LYS A 13 9.86 -4.34 4.55
CA LYS A 13 10.07 -3.81 3.21
C LYS A 13 8.85 -2.96 2.84
N ILE A 14 9.07 -1.83 2.22
CA ILE A 14 8.00 -0.89 1.85
C ILE A 14 8.05 -0.63 0.35
N GLY A 15 6.90 -0.73 -0.28
CA GLY A 15 6.73 -0.37 -1.67
C GLY A 15 5.57 0.60 -1.86
N ILE A 16 5.56 1.25 -2.99
CA ILE A 16 4.45 2.11 -3.39
C ILE A 16 4.02 1.76 -4.81
N ILE A 17 2.70 1.70 -5.03
CA ILE A 17 2.09 1.58 -6.35
C ILE A 17 1.19 2.80 -6.52
N THR A 18 1.44 3.57 -7.55
CA THR A 18 0.62 4.74 -7.86
C THR A 18 0.15 4.73 -9.32
N ASN A 19 -1.12 5.03 -9.53
CA ASN A 19 -1.65 5.24 -10.87
C ASN A 19 -1.31 6.67 -11.31
N GLY A 20 -1.04 6.84 -12.62
CA GLY A 20 -0.84 8.14 -13.18
C GLY A 20 0.39 8.26 -14.07
N ASN A 21 0.69 9.49 -14.42
CA ASN A 21 1.81 9.81 -15.30
C ASN A 21 3.13 9.64 -14.57
N GLU A 22 4.06 8.91 -15.19
CA GLU A 22 5.37 8.63 -14.61
C GLU A 22 6.12 9.90 -14.18
N ASN A 23 6.17 10.91 -15.04
CA ASN A 23 6.93 12.11 -14.76
C ASN A 23 6.34 12.90 -13.59
N LEU A 24 5.02 13.06 -13.56
CA LEU A 24 4.35 13.80 -12.49
C LEU A 24 4.47 13.10 -11.14
N GLN A 25 4.30 11.78 -11.12
CA GLN A 25 4.38 11.03 -9.87
C GLN A 25 5.81 10.94 -9.36
N ALA A 26 6.79 10.77 -10.24
CA ALA A 26 8.20 10.77 -9.86
C ALA A 26 8.62 12.12 -9.25
N ILE A 27 8.21 13.23 -9.86
CA ILE A 27 8.47 14.58 -9.34
C ILE A 27 7.87 14.74 -7.94
N LYS A 28 6.63 14.27 -7.75
CA LYS A 28 5.96 14.32 -6.46
C LYS A 28 6.72 13.56 -5.38
N ILE A 29 7.09 12.31 -5.67
CA ILE A 29 7.81 11.46 -4.72
C ILE A 29 9.18 12.07 -4.38
N ASP A 30 9.90 12.55 -5.39
CA ASP A 30 11.22 13.14 -5.19
C ASP A 30 11.15 14.48 -4.46
N SER A 31 10.17 15.33 -4.77
CA SER A 31 10.01 16.63 -4.12
C SER A 31 9.62 16.51 -2.65
N LEU A 32 8.96 15.42 -2.25
CA LEU A 32 8.63 15.14 -0.87
C LEU A 32 9.72 14.34 -0.13
N ASP A 33 10.83 14.05 -0.82
CA ASP A 33 11.95 13.28 -0.28
C ASP A 33 11.52 11.94 0.32
N MET A 34 10.57 11.28 -0.35
CA MET A 34 9.97 10.02 0.12
C MET A 34 10.65 8.78 -0.43
N ARG A 35 11.37 8.90 -1.54
CA ARG A 35 11.93 7.74 -2.25
C ARG A 35 12.83 6.88 -1.37
N LYS A 36 13.52 7.47 -0.42
CA LYS A 36 14.41 6.76 0.51
C LYS A 36 13.69 5.74 1.40
N TYR A 37 12.37 5.89 1.57
CA TYR A 37 11.59 4.97 2.40
C TYR A 37 11.09 3.74 1.64
N PHE A 38 11.23 3.70 0.32
CA PHE A 38 10.64 2.66 -0.49
C PHE A 38 11.68 1.70 -1.08
N ASP A 39 11.43 0.42 -0.93
CA ASP A 39 12.22 -0.65 -1.57
C ASP A 39 11.84 -0.83 -3.04
N THR A 40 10.60 -0.49 -3.39
CA THR A 40 10.15 -0.43 -4.78
C THR A 40 9.18 0.73 -4.98
N VAL A 41 9.24 1.35 -6.15
CA VAL A 41 8.32 2.40 -6.57
C VAL A 41 7.79 2.03 -7.95
N ILE A 42 6.48 1.77 -8.03
CA ILE A 42 5.82 1.39 -9.26
C ILE A 42 4.82 2.49 -9.64
N ILE A 43 5.07 3.11 -10.78
CA ILE A 43 4.21 4.15 -11.34
C ILE A 43 3.58 3.57 -12.60
N SER A 44 2.26 3.46 -12.64
CA SER A 44 1.55 2.76 -13.70
C SER A 44 1.82 3.31 -15.09
N GLY A 45 2.06 4.60 -15.21
CA GLY A 45 2.37 5.21 -16.49
C GLY A 45 3.63 4.67 -17.16
N ALA A 46 4.58 4.13 -16.37
CA ALA A 46 5.80 3.53 -16.90
C ALA A 46 5.56 2.15 -17.49
N PHE A 47 4.52 1.45 -17.05
CA PHE A 47 4.27 0.04 -17.42
C PHE A 47 3.04 -0.17 -18.28
N GLY A 48 2.19 0.86 -18.43
CA GLY A 48 0.93 0.72 -19.14
C GLY A 48 -0.10 -0.17 -18.45
N ILE A 49 0.12 -0.52 -17.19
CA ILE A 49 -0.77 -1.35 -16.39
C ILE A 49 -1.18 -0.53 -15.17
N HIS A 50 -2.48 -0.50 -14.89
CA HIS A 50 -3.04 0.30 -13.81
C HIS A 50 -3.72 -0.59 -12.77
N LYS A 51 -3.76 -0.12 -11.50
CA LYS A 51 -4.63 -0.73 -10.51
C LYS A 51 -6.08 -0.67 -11.02
N PRO A 52 -6.91 -1.67 -10.85
CA PRO A 52 -6.74 -2.87 -10.03
C PRO A 52 -6.22 -4.11 -10.76
N ASP A 53 -5.50 -3.97 -11.87
CA ASP A 53 -4.95 -5.13 -12.57
C ASP A 53 -3.99 -5.90 -11.65
N VAL A 54 -4.21 -7.21 -11.54
CA VAL A 54 -3.45 -8.08 -10.63
C VAL A 54 -1.95 -8.05 -10.93
N SER A 55 -1.57 -7.90 -12.19
CA SER A 55 -0.16 -7.93 -12.59
C SER A 55 0.68 -6.82 -12.00
N ILE A 56 0.09 -5.64 -11.70
CA ILE A 56 0.85 -4.55 -11.07
C ILE A 56 1.17 -4.87 -9.61
N TYR A 57 0.28 -5.56 -8.91
CA TYR A 57 0.52 -6.02 -7.54
C TYR A 57 1.55 -7.15 -7.52
N GLN A 58 1.47 -8.07 -8.48
CA GLN A 58 2.43 -9.15 -8.61
C GLN A 58 3.84 -8.62 -8.88
N LYS A 59 3.95 -7.57 -9.70
CA LYS A 59 5.23 -6.92 -9.96
C LYS A 59 5.83 -6.35 -8.66
N ALA A 60 5.01 -5.72 -7.83
CA ALA A 60 5.47 -5.21 -6.53
C ALA A 60 5.98 -6.34 -5.65
N ALA A 61 5.26 -7.44 -5.58
CA ALA A 61 5.68 -8.61 -4.80
C ALA A 61 7.02 -9.16 -5.31
N ASP A 62 7.16 -9.28 -6.61
CA ASP A 62 8.39 -9.76 -7.23
C ASP A 62 9.58 -8.84 -6.93
N ASP A 63 9.37 -7.52 -7.02
CA ASP A 63 10.40 -6.53 -6.71
C ASP A 63 10.82 -6.60 -5.23
N LEU A 64 9.89 -6.89 -4.34
CA LEU A 64 10.18 -7.02 -2.91
C LEU A 64 10.74 -8.41 -2.53
N GLY A 65 10.68 -9.37 -3.45
CA GLY A 65 11.09 -10.74 -3.17
C GLY A 65 10.15 -11.46 -2.21
N LEU A 66 8.87 -11.10 -2.21
CA LEU A 66 7.85 -11.63 -1.31
C LEU A 66 6.70 -12.25 -2.12
N LYS A 67 5.92 -13.09 -1.43
CA LYS A 67 4.65 -13.56 -1.97
C LYS A 67 3.56 -12.53 -1.64
N CYS A 68 2.54 -12.42 -2.50
CA CYS A 68 1.44 -11.49 -2.24
C CYS A 68 0.77 -11.73 -0.88
N GLU A 69 0.65 -12.98 -0.45
CA GLU A 69 0.07 -13.32 0.85
C GLU A 69 0.87 -12.80 2.05
N GLU A 70 2.14 -12.41 1.83
CA GLU A 70 3.01 -11.83 2.86
C GLU A 70 2.95 -10.30 2.89
N ILE A 71 2.15 -9.69 2.05
CA ILE A 71 2.12 -8.24 1.83
C ILE A 71 0.77 -7.67 2.26
N ALA A 72 0.81 -6.59 3.03
CA ALA A 72 -0.36 -5.76 3.29
C ALA A 72 -0.36 -4.58 2.32
N PHE A 73 -1.49 -4.29 1.72
CA PHE A 73 -1.67 -3.18 0.80
C PHE A 73 -2.64 -2.16 1.40
N ILE A 74 -2.14 -0.96 1.62
CA ILE A 74 -2.92 0.13 2.21
C ILE A 74 -3.27 1.11 1.11
N GLY A 75 -4.55 1.41 0.96
CA GLY A 75 -5.01 2.36 -0.05
C GLY A 75 -6.32 3.03 0.33
N ASP A 76 -6.62 4.14 -0.31
CA ASP A 76 -7.79 4.96 -0.01
C ASP A 76 -8.94 4.77 -1.00
N THR A 77 -8.68 4.26 -2.18
CA THR A 77 -9.69 4.08 -3.23
C THR A 77 -10.13 2.63 -3.27
N PHE A 78 -11.36 2.37 -2.79
CA PHE A 78 -11.86 1.00 -2.66
C PHE A 78 -11.84 0.23 -3.98
N ALA A 79 -12.36 0.84 -5.05
CA ALA A 79 -12.50 0.17 -6.35
C ALA A 79 -11.18 -0.27 -6.99
N THR A 80 -10.10 0.42 -6.68
CA THR A 80 -8.78 0.08 -7.23
C THR A 80 -7.88 -0.58 -6.21
N ASP A 81 -7.67 0.07 -5.05
CA ASP A 81 -6.69 -0.38 -4.07
C ASP A 81 -7.15 -1.64 -3.33
N ILE A 82 -8.37 -1.63 -2.84
CA ILE A 82 -8.87 -2.74 -2.04
C ILE A 82 -9.24 -3.92 -2.92
N VAL A 83 -9.98 -3.68 -3.98
CA VAL A 83 -10.38 -4.74 -4.93
C VAL A 83 -9.14 -5.38 -5.55
N GLY A 84 -8.18 -4.57 -5.98
CA GLY A 84 -6.94 -5.09 -6.57
C GLY A 84 -6.12 -5.91 -5.60
N ALA A 85 -5.95 -5.44 -4.37
CA ALA A 85 -5.22 -6.16 -3.34
C ALA A 85 -5.86 -7.52 -3.03
N VAL A 86 -7.18 -7.56 -2.88
CA VAL A 86 -7.91 -8.81 -2.64
C VAL A 86 -7.70 -9.79 -3.80
N ARG A 87 -7.84 -9.32 -5.02
CA ARG A 87 -7.69 -10.16 -6.21
C ARG A 87 -6.26 -10.69 -6.37
N ALA A 88 -5.27 -9.93 -5.93
CA ALA A 88 -3.87 -10.34 -5.96
C ALA A 88 -3.48 -11.27 -4.81
N GLY A 89 -4.31 -11.39 -3.79
CA GLY A 89 -4.02 -12.21 -2.60
C GLY A 89 -3.25 -11.48 -1.52
N MET A 90 -3.20 -10.16 -1.57
CA MET A 90 -2.61 -9.32 -0.52
C MET A 90 -3.65 -9.04 0.57
N LEU A 91 -3.18 -8.69 1.78
CA LEU A 91 -4.05 -8.24 2.85
C LEU A 91 -4.49 -6.81 2.57
N PRO A 92 -5.78 -6.54 2.33
CA PRO A 92 -6.23 -5.17 2.06
C PRO A 92 -6.44 -4.40 3.36
N ILE A 93 -6.02 -3.14 3.37
CA ILE A 93 -6.28 -2.20 4.46
C ILE A 93 -6.80 -0.92 3.83
N TRP A 94 -8.02 -0.55 4.19
CA TRP A 94 -8.67 0.62 3.61
C TRP A 94 -8.36 1.85 4.46
N TYR A 95 -7.68 2.82 3.88
CA TYR A 95 -7.42 4.10 4.53
C TYR A 95 -8.62 5.01 4.29
N CYS A 96 -9.37 5.28 5.36
CA CYS A 96 -10.54 6.15 5.32
C CYS A 96 -10.35 7.27 6.32
N TYR A 97 -10.62 8.52 5.93
CA TYR A 97 -10.58 9.65 6.86
C TYR A 97 -11.66 9.53 7.94
N GLU A 98 -12.76 8.88 7.60
CA GLU A 98 -13.84 8.58 8.55
C GLU A 98 -14.10 7.08 8.53
N HIS A 99 -14.15 6.47 9.70
CA HIS A 99 -14.52 5.07 9.81
C HIS A 99 -15.96 4.90 9.33
N ARG A 100 -16.14 4.04 8.34
CA ARG A 100 -17.46 3.69 7.84
C ARG A 100 -17.93 2.45 8.58
N GLY A 101 -19.06 2.56 9.27
CA GLY A 101 -19.53 1.54 10.19
C GLY A 101 -19.91 0.20 9.57
N VAL A 102 -20.11 0.15 8.26
CA VAL A 102 -20.47 -1.09 7.56
C VAL A 102 -19.65 -1.22 6.31
N SER A 103 -18.94 -2.34 6.21
CA SER A 103 -18.27 -2.74 4.97
C SER A 103 -18.98 -3.98 4.45
N LEU A 104 -19.26 -4.02 3.14
CA LEU A 104 -19.77 -5.21 2.47
C LEU A 104 -18.72 -6.33 2.46
N TYR A 105 -17.48 -5.97 2.71
CA TYR A 105 -16.35 -6.86 2.80
C TYR A 105 -15.71 -6.69 4.18
N ASP A 106 -15.26 -7.77 4.76
CA ASP A 106 -14.58 -7.74 6.06
C ASP A 106 -13.15 -7.22 5.87
N VAL A 107 -13.03 -5.91 5.65
CA VAL A 107 -11.78 -5.24 5.34
C VAL A 107 -11.35 -4.38 6.53
N LYS A 108 -10.09 -4.52 6.94
CA LYS A 108 -9.52 -3.68 7.97
C LYS A 108 -9.49 -2.23 7.50
N GLN A 109 -9.89 -1.31 8.39
CA GLN A 109 -9.93 0.11 8.10
C GLN A 109 -9.01 0.87 9.04
N VAL A 110 -8.31 1.85 8.50
CA VAL A 110 -7.53 2.82 9.28
C VAL A 110 -7.89 4.22 8.82
N SER A 111 -7.87 5.19 9.72
CA SER A 111 -8.23 6.57 9.40
C SER A 111 -7.11 7.57 9.62
N ASN A 112 -5.98 7.13 10.15
CA ASN A 112 -4.80 7.97 10.34
C ASN A 112 -3.53 7.12 10.43
N TYR A 113 -2.38 7.78 10.44
CA TYR A 113 -1.09 7.11 10.46
C TYR A 113 -0.78 6.44 11.80
N ASP A 114 -1.32 6.94 12.90
CA ASP A 114 -1.12 6.31 14.22
C ASP A 114 -1.78 4.94 14.28
N GLU A 115 -2.94 4.78 13.65
CA GLU A 115 -3.59 3.48 13.55
C GLU A 115 -2.77 2.50 12.70
N ILE A 116 -2.10 2.98 11.66
CA ILE A 116 -1.18 2.16 10.88
C ILE A 116 -0.01 1.72 11.75
N ARG A 117 0.58 2.65 12.49
CA ARG A 117 1.68 2.33 13.42
C ARG A 117 1.27 1.24 14.39
N ASP A 118 0.11 1.38 15.02
CA ASP A 118 -0.37 0.43 16.03
C ASP A 118 -0.59 -0.95 15.42
N MET A 119 -1.14 -1.00 14.22
CA MET A 119 -1.42 -2.25 13.52
C MET A 119 -0.13 -3.02 13.20
N PHE A 120 0.93 -2.34 12.74
CA PHE A 120 2.14 -2.99 12.27
C PHE A 120 3.25 -3.09 13.30
N LEU A 121 3.32 -2.19 14.26
CA LEU A 121 4.44 -2.09 15.20
C LEU A 121 4.10 -2.51 16.61
N VAL A 122 2.83 -2.46 17.02
CA VAL A 122 2.40 -2.75 18.38
C VAL A 122 1.58 -4.03 18.44
N ASN A 123 0.67 -4.23 17.52
CA ASN A 123 -0.23 -5.38 17.53
C ASN A 123 -0.24 -6.03 16.14
N VAL A 124 0.59 -7.06 15.97
CA VAL A 124 0.81 -7.72 14.69
C VAL A 124 0.17 -9.10 14.63
N ASP A 125 -1.10 -9.21 14.84
CA ASP A 125 -1.84 -10.45 14.65
C ASP A 125 -2.64 -10.37 13.34
N TRP A 126 -2.05 -10.90 12.28
CA TRP A 126 -2.60 -10.86 10.94
C TRP A 126 -3.65 -11.94 10.66
N ASN A 127 -3.83 -12.88 11.57
CA ASN A 127 -4.71 -14.03 11.38
C ASN A 127 -6.13 -13.80 11.90
N ARG A 128 -6.44 -12.60 12.29
CA ARG A 128 -7.77 -12.23 12.76
C ARG A 128 -8.68 -11.82 11.63
#